data_4a3adcd495411aeecb839edf6c7876a4
#
_entry.id   4a3adcd495411aeecb839edf6c7876a4
#
_cell.length_a   1.000
_cell.length_b   1.000
_cell.length_c   1.000
_cell.angle_alpha   90.00
_cell.angle_beta   90.00
_cell.angle_gamma   90.00
#
_symmetry.space_group_name_H-M   'P 1'
#
loop_
_entity.id
_entity.type
_entity.pdbx_description
1 polymer ?
#
loop_
_entity_poly.entity_id
_entity_poly.type
_entity_poly.pdbx_seq_one_letter_code
_entity_poly.pdbx_strand_id
1 'polypeptide(L)'
;MAKKVIEINNLTKKYALYAKPQDRLKEALNPFKKSYHNDFYELKDLNIEVNQGETIGFIGENGSGKSTLLKIITGVLTPTSGSVKIDGKISALLELGSGFNPEYNGYENIYLNGMVLGFKREEIDEMVDDIVAFADIGDHINQPVKTYSSGMFVRLAFAVAINVDPDILIVDEALAVGDLEFQLKCMEKFTEFRNSDKTILFVSHDINSIRRFCDRVYWLKNGEIVDEGDTMEVTERYDNFLKKKSLTSIDREKTMVEEHTAADIVEVKKAELLDVNLEPLEMVEQDSTVIVRVEYNVKDDSIKNPVLGIAIRTVDNRYVCGLNTLLDRVQIPWKKGMNTFYLRYNQMGLLSGEYYFDVALFEENATVPLVYKTKYLNMFITGKYVGEGIVVLDHDWKDKV
;
A
#
# COMPACT_ATOMS: atom_id res chain seq x y z
N MET A 1 -0.52 -23.72 26.21
CA MET A 1 -0.45 -22.29 25.85
C MET A 1 0.65 -22.16 24.83
N ALA A 2 0.42 -21.42 23.75
CA ALA A 2 1.46 -21.16 22.76
C ALA A 2 2.63 -20.41 23.42
N LYS A 3 3.86 -20.70 23.03
CA LYS A 3 5.06 -20.04 23.55
C LYS A 3 5.14 -18.64 22.95
N LYS A 4 5.19 -17.60 23.80
CA LYS A 4 5.41 -16.22 23.34
C LYS A 4 6.89 -16.04 23.01
N VAL A 5 7.20 -15.53 21.82
CA VAL A 5 8.56 -15.25 21.36
C VAL A 5 8.87 -13.75 21.31
N ILE A 6 7.83 -12.90 21.24
CA ILE A 6 7.97 -11.44 21.39
C ILE A 6 6.92 -10.95 22.36
N GLU A 7 7.36 -10.22 23.40
CA GLU A 7 6.50 -9.55 24.36
C GLU A 7 6.93 -8.08 24.46
N ILE A 8 6.05 -7.18 24.12
CA ILE A 8 6.23 -5.72 24.22
C ILE A 8 5.21 -5.18 25.19
N ASN A 9 5.68 -4.46 26.21
CA ASN A 9 4.81 -3.93 27.27
C ASN A 9 5.04 -2.42 27.43
N ASN A 10 3.97 -1.65 27.27
CA ASN A 10 3.91 -0.19 27.43
C ASN A 10 5.05 0.54 26.73
N LEU A 11 5.37 0.10 25.49
CA LEU A 11 6.48 0.61 24.73
C LEU A 11 6.20 2.02 24.26
N THR A 12 7.07 2.96 24.64
CA THR A 12 7.00 4.35 24.20
C THR A 12 8.34 4.78 23.61
N LYS A 13 8.30 5.45 22.47
CA LYS A 13 9.43 6.14 21.88
C LYS A 13 9.08 7.58 21.62
N LYS A 14 9.83 8.49 22.22
CA LYS A 14 9.68 9.93 22.03
C LYS A 14 10.98 10.60 21.62
N TYR A 15 10.87 11.67 20.88
CA TYR A 15 11.95 12.54 20.45
C TYR A 15 11.73 13.96 20.95
N ALA A 16 12.80 14.59 21.42
CA ALA A 16 12.80 16.01 21.80
C ALA A 16 12.96 16.85 20.53
N LEU A 17 11.92 17.56 20.12
CA LEU A 17 11.93 18.46 18.98
C LEU A 17 12.21 19.90 19.44
N TYR A 18 13.35 20.44 19.04
CA TYR A 18 13.76 21.82 19.33
C TYR A 18 13.40 22.74 18.17
N ALA A 19 12.76 23.88 18.48
CA ALA A 19 12.42 24.87 17.47
C ALA A 19 13.69 25.52 16.86
N LYS A 20 14.78 25.61 17.63
CA LYS A 20 16.07 26.13 17.17
C LYS A 20 17.22 25.27 17.73
N PRO A 21 18.30 25.01 16.97
CA PRO A 21 19.45 24.22 17.45
C PRO A 21 20.04 24.76 18.75
N GLN A 22 20.00 26.08 18.98
CA GLN A 22 20.51 26.76 20.20
C GLN A 22 19.70 26.38 21.45
N ASP A 23 18.44 25.98 21.31
CA ASP A 23 17.57 25.68 22.44
C ASP A 23 18.00 24.39 23.13
N ARG A 24 18.57 23.44 22.38
CA ARG A 24 19.18 22.21 22.90
C ARG A 24 20.36 22.54 23.84
N LEU A 25 21.21 23.51 23.45
CA LEU A 25 22.34 23.95 24.27
C LEU A 25 21.85 24.71 25.50
N LYS A 26 20.85 25.60 25.36
CA LYS A 26 20.25 26.32 26.49
C LYS A 26 19.62 25.35 27.50
N GLU A 27 18.94 24.31 27.03
CA GLU A 27 18.37 23.28 27.90
C GLU A 27 19.44 22.53 28.67
N ALA A 28 20.52 22.11 27.98
CA ALA A 28 21.62 21.38 28.60
C ALA A 28 22.38 22.21 29.65
N LEU A 29 22.47 23.53 29.47
CA LEU A 29 23.16 24.45 30.38
C LEU A 29 22.26 25.07 31.46
N ASN A 30 20.95 24.83 31.43
CA ASN A 30 20.00 25.44 32.34
C ASN A 30 19.99 24.70 33.70
N PRO A 31 20.44 25.31 34.82
CA PRO A 31 20.45 24.66 36.11
C PRO A 31 19.06 24.37 36.69
N PHE A 32 18.02 25.04 36.16
CA PHE A 32 16.63 24.86 36.59
C PHE A 32 15.89 23.80 35.76
N LYS A 33 16.58 23.04 34.90
CA LYS A 33 16.01 21.97 34.05
C LYS A 33 14.74 22.38 33.28
N LYS A 34 14.67 23.66 32.85
CA LYS A 34 13.55 24.15 32.03
C LYS A 34 13.63 23.50 30.66
N SER A 35 12.56 22.78 30.25
CA SER A 35 12.45 22.20 28.92
C SER A 35 12.24 23.29 27.86
N TYR A 36 13.00 23.22 26.77
CA TYR A 36 12.90 24.07 25.58
C TYR A 36 12.51 23.27 24.32
N HIS A 37 12.19 21.98 24.50
CA HIS A 37 11.71 21.10 23.42
C HIS A 37 10.23 20.75 23.59
N ASN A 38 9.62 20.35 22.49
CA ASN A 38 8.34 19.66 22.49
C ASN A 38 8.59 18.17 22.35
N ASP A 39 7.93 17.36 23.16
CA ASP A 39 7.96 15.90 23.03
C ASP A 39 7.15 15.50 21.80
N PHE A 40 7.78 14.78 20.87
CA PHE A 40 7.11 14.11 19.75
C PHE A 40 7.11 12.61 20.04
N TYR A 41 5.91 12.05 20.16
CA TYR A 41 5.72 10.63 20.41
C TYR A 41 5.61 9.89 19.08
N GLU A 42 6.67 9.17 18.74
CA GLU A 42 6.71 8.29 17.56
C GLU A 42 5.97 6.99 17.80
N LEU A 43 6.10 6.44 19.03
CA LEU A 43 5.34 5.30 19.53
C LEU A 43 4.86 5.63 20.95
N LYS A 44 3.63 5.17 21.28
CA LYS A 44 3.00 5.50 22.55
C LYS A 44 2.24 4.30 23.11
N ASP A 45 2.70 3.82 24.26
CA ASP A 45 2.08 2.77 25.08
C ASP A 45 1.70 1.48 24.32
N LEU A 46 2.57 1.03 23.37
CA LEU A 46 2.31 -0.16 22.60
C LEU A 46 2.42 -1.43 23.44
N ASN A 47 1.47 -2.33 23.28
CA ASN A 47 1.47 -3.67 23.85
C ASN A 47 1.29 -4.66 22.70
N ILE A 48 2.26 -5.59 22.52
CA ILE A 48 2.27 -6.54 21.41
C ILE A 48 2.72 -7.90 21.95
N GLU A 49 2.02 -8.95 21.58
CA GLU A 49 2.37 -10.33 21.87
C GLU A 49 2.39 -11.14 20.60
N VAL A 50 3.50 -11.86 20.35
CA VAL A 50 3.65 -12.75 19.21
C VAL A 50 4.01 -14.14 19.70
N ASN A 51 3.26 -15.13 19.25
CA ASN A 51 3.53 -16.54 19.58
C ASN A 51 4.48 -17.16 18.54
N GLN A 52 5.15 -18.23 18.96
CA GLN A 52 5.98 -19.04 18.06
C GLN A 52 5.14 -19.59 16.90
N GLY A 53 5.67 -19.52 15.68
CA GLY A 53 5.02 -20.00 14.47
C GLY A 53 3.94 -19.07 13.89
N GLU A 54 3.66 -17.90 14.51
CA GLU A 54 2.72 -16.93 13.96
C GLU A 54 3.38 -16.05 12.87
N THR A 55 2.62 -15.75 11.82
CA THR A 55 2.94 -14.67 10.88
C THR A 55 2.09 -13.45 11.20
N ILE A 56 2.73 -12.40 11.74
CA ILE A 56 2.08 -11.16 12.18
C ILE A 56 2.30 -10.05 11.18
N GLY A 57 1.20 -9.44 10.71
CA GLY A 57 1.22 -8.26 9.86
C GLY A 57 1.21 -6.95 10.64
N PHE A 58 1.98 -5.95 10.18
CA PHE A 58 1.88 -4.57 10.67
C PHE A 58 1.43 -3.67 9.54
N ILE A 59 0.25 -3.07 9.69
CA ILE A 59 -0.33 -2.14 8.73
C ILE A 59 -0.46 -0.73 9.32
N GLY A 60 -0.59 0.26 8.46
CA GLY A 60 -0.74 1.66 8.83
C GLY A 60 -0.11 2.60 7.81
N GLU A 61 -0.50 3.85 7.84
CA GLU A 61 0.00 4.88 6.93
C GLU A 61 1.51 5.16 7.12
N ASN A 62 2.11 5.86 6.16
CA ASN A 62 3.49 6.35 6.32
C ASN A 62 3.59 7.28 7.55
N GLY A 63 4.63 7.10 8.36
CA GLY A 63 4.78 7.81 9.62
C GLY A 63 3.91 7.29 10.78
N SER A 64 3.28 6.13 10.67
CA SER A 64 2.51 5.53 11.77
C SER A 64 3.38 4.88 12.85
N GLY A 65 4.71 4.77 12.64
CA GLY A 65 5.66 4.21 13.60
C GLY A 65 6.14 2.78 13.30
N LYS A 66 5.68 2.12 12.21
CA LYS A 66 6.06 0.73 11.85
C LYS A 66 7.57 0.50 11.82
N SER A 67 8.30 1.29 11.05
CA SER A 67 9.76 1.14 10.92
C SER A 67 10.48 1.42 12.25
N THR A 68 9.98 2.34 13.08
CA THR A 68 10.52 2.62 14.40
C THR A 68 10.29 1.45 15.34
N LEU A 69 9.11 0.85 15.32
CA LEU A 69 8.79 -0.36 16.07
C LEU A 69 9.73 -1.51 15.71
N LEU A 70 9.92 -1.77 14.42
CA LEU A 70 10.81 -2.84 13.97
C LEU A 70 12.27 -2.60 14.36
N LYS A 71 12.76 -1.35 14.28
CA LYS A 71 14.11 -0.99 14.76
C LYS A 71 14.28 -1.19 16.27
N ILE A 72 13.22 -1.07 17.04
CA ILE A 72 13.25 -1.38 18.46
C ILE A 72 13.25 -2.91 18.68
N ILE A 73 12.44 -3.65 17.94
CA ILE A 73 12.42 -5.12 17.99
C ILE A 73 13.79 -5.70 17.59
N THR A 74 14.43 -5.17 16.55
CA THR A 74 15.78 -5.62 16.14
C THR A 74 16.91 -5.13 17.07
N GLY A 75 16.60 -4.31 18.08
CA GLY A 75 17.61 -3.78 19.01
C GLY A 75 18.46 -2.63 18.46
N VAL A 76 18.23 -2.18 17.22
CA VAL A 76 18.92 -1.02 16.60
C VAL A 76 18.56 0.27 17.30
N LEU A 77 17.33 0.35 17.84
CA LEU A 77 16.84 1.54 18.53
C LEU A 77 16.34 1.21 19.94
N THR A 78 16.79 1.95 20.94
CA THR A 78 16.31 1.79 22.31
C THR A 78 14.98 2.53 22.54
N PRO A 79 14.01 1.93 23.24
CA PRO A 79 12.79 2.63 23.65
C PRO A 79 13.08 3.74 24.66
N THR A 80 12.16 4.69 24.79
CA THR A 80 12.22 5.71 25.84
C THR A 80 11.70 5.17 27.18
N SER A 81 10.65 4.35 27.13
CA SER A 81 10.10 3.62 28.27
C SER A 81 9.39 2.34 27.81
N GLY A 82 9.03 1.49 28.75
CA GLY A 82 8.47 0.16 28.50
C GLY A 82 9.54 -0.91 28.36
N SER A 83 9.15 -2.10 27.94
CA SER A 83 10.07 -3.23 27.80
C SER A 83 9.77 -4.03 26.52
N VAL A 84 10.83 -4.58 25.95
CA VAL A 84 10.77 -5.54 24.82
C VAL A 84 11.54 -6.77 25.24
N LYS A 85 10.87 -7.92 25.19
CA LYS A 85 11.49 -9.22 25.45
C LYS A 85 11.35 -10.07 24.20
N ILE A 86 12.44 -10.68 23.80
CA ILE A 86 12.54 -11.49 22.60
C ILE A 86 13.22 -12.80 22.98
N ASP A 87 12.63 -13.90 22.53
CA ASP A 87 13.15 -15.25 22.73
C ASP A 87 13.43 -15.89 21.36
N GLY A 88 14.68 -15.85 20.93
CA GLY A 88 15.16 -16.37 19.67
C GLY A 88 16.07 -15.40 18.89
N LYS A 89 16.69 -15.92 17.85
CA LYS A 89 17.55 -15.15 16.91
C LYS A 89 16.66 -14.46 15.87
N ILE A 90 16.90 -13.17 15.65
CA ILE A 90 16.18 -12.36 14.67
C ILE A 90 17.04 -12.16 13.43
N SER A 91 16.45 -12.35 12.25
CA SER A 91 16.96 -11.82 10.99
C SER A 91 15.96 -10.81 10.40
N ALA A 92 16.45 -9.69 9.91
CA ALA A 92 15.62 -8.63 9.37
C ALA A 92 16.04 -8.26 7.94
N LEU A 93 15.09 -8.32 7.02
CA LEU A 93 15.29 -7.89 5.63
C LEU A 93 15.21 -6.36 5.45
N LEU A 94 14.87 -5.62 6.51
CA LEU A 94 14.74 -4.16 6.53
C LEU A 94 16.00 -3.40 6.12
N GLU A 95 17.16 -3.95 6.43
CA GLU A 95 18.45 -3.31 6.24
C GLU A 95 19.39 -4.29 5.51
N LEU A 96 18.95 -4.80 4.35
CA LEU A 96 19.72 -5.74 3.56
C LEU A 96 21.17 -5.25 3.35
N GLY A 97 22.13 -6.01 3.86
CA GLY A 97 23.55 -5.71 3.74
C GLY A 97 24.07 -4.58 4.62
N SER A 98 23.30 -4.04 5.57
CA SER A 98 23.76 -2.96 6.46
C SER A 98 25.01 -3.31 7.29
N GLY A 99 25.24 -4.60 7.53
CA GLY A 99 26.43 -5.11 8.21
C GLY A 99 27.60 -5.47 7.30
N PHE A 100 27.49 -5.30 5.98
CA PHE A 100 28.53 -5.69 5.05
C PHE A 100 29.71 -4.71 5.06
N ASN A 101 30.93 -5.27 5.07
CA ASN A 101 32.14 -4.49 4.86
C ASN A 101 32.47 -4.45 3.35
N PRO A 102 32.50 -3.28 2.72
CA PRO A 102 32.75 -3.15 1.29
C PRO A 102 34.12 -3.71 0.82
N GLU A 103 35.11 -3.75 1.72
CA GLU A 103 36.46 -4.25 1.41
C GLU A 103 36.57 -5.77 1.51
N TYR A 104 35.60 -6.45 2.14
CA TYR A 104 35.58 -7.90 2.28
C TYR A 104 34.90 -8.54 1.06
N ASN A 105 35.29 -9.78 0.76
CA ASN A 105 34.63 -10.60 -0.26
C ASN A 105 33.28 -11.15 0.26
N GLY A 106 32.58 -11.89 -0.60
CA GLY A 106 31.24 -12.42 -0.24
C GLY A 106 31.29 -13.39 0.92
N TYR A 107 32.22 -14.32 0.94
CA TYR A 107 32.41 -15.26 2.06
C TYR A 107 32.68 -14.55 3.37
N GLU A 108 33.62 -13.61 3.39
CA GLU A 108 33.97 -12.84 4.57
C GLU A 108 32.76 -12.07 5.11
N ASN A 109 31.91 -11.53 4.23
CA ASN A 109 30.67 -10.83 4.61
C ASN A 109 29.58 -11.80 5.10
N ILE A 110 29.48 -13.02 4.57
CA ILE A 110 28.59 -14.05 5.12
C ILE A 110 28.94 -14.34 6.58
N TYR A 111 30.22 -14.58 6.88
CA TYR A 111 30.67 -14.83 8.25
C TYR A 111 30.48 -13.61 9.15
N LEU A 112 30.86 -12.43 8.67
CA LEU A 112 30.71 -11.18 9.46
C LEU A 112 29.25 -10.96 9.83
N ASN A 113 28.33 -11.03 8.87
CA ASN A 113 26.91 -10.77 9.09
C ASN A 113 26.27 -11.86 9.94
N GLY A 114 26.58 -13.15 9.68
CA GLY A 114 26.10 -14.26 10.51
C GLY A 114 26.50 -14.11 11.99
N MET A 115 27.74 -13.71 12.27
CA MET A 115 28.19 -13.44 13.64
C MET A 115 27.48 -12.22 14.27
N VAL A 116 27.22 -11.17 13.50
CA VAL A 116 26.45 -10.01 13.97
C VAL A 116 25.01 -10.41 14.32
N LEU A 117 24.41 -11.33 13.57
CA LEU A 117 23.09 -11.92 13.85
C LEU A 117 23.10 -12.90 15.03
N GLY A 118 24.27 -13.16 15.64
CA GLY A 118 24.40 -14.00 16.84
C GLY A 118 24.63 -15.49 16.56
N PHE A 119 24.96 -15.87 15.33
CA PHE A 119 25.34 -17.26 14.97
C PHE A 119 26.80 -17.50 15.28
N LYS A 120 27.12 -18.71 15.72
CA LYS A 120 28.51 -19.16 15.92
C LYS A 120 29.12 -19.51 14.56
N ARG A 121 30.46 -19.47 14.49
CA ARG A 121 31.18 -19.78 13.27
C ARG A 121 30.84 -21.17 12.73
N GLU A 122 30.76 -22.15 13.61
CA GLU A 122 30.42 -23.53 13.28
C GLU A 122 29.02 -23.64 12.68
N GLU A 123 28.05 -22.87 13.19
CA GLU A 123 26.69 -22.82 12.64
C GLU A 123 26.71 -22.20 11.21
N ILE A 124 27.55 -21.17 10.98
CA ILE A 124 27.68 -20.55 9.67
C ILE A 124 28.39 -21.49 8.69
N ASP A 125 29.40 -22.26 9.12
CA ASP A 125 30.10 -23.25 8.30
C ASP A 125 29.13 -24.28 7.70
N GLU A 126 28.06 -24.63 8.42
CA GLU A 126 27.01 -25.55 7.95
C GLU A 126 26.06 -24.92 6.90
N MET A 127 25.94 -23.60 6.88
CA MET A 127 24.97 -22.89 6.02
C MET A 127 25.62 -22.15 4.84
N VAL A 128 26.93 -21.96 4.86
CA VAL A 128 27.63 -21.09 3.88
C VAL A 128 27.43 -21.54 2.45
N ASP A 129 27.45 -22.84 2.18
CA ASP A 129 27.27 -23.38 0.84
C ASP A 129 25.86 -23.12 0.29
N ASP A 130 24.83 -23.26 1.16
CA ASP A 130 23.43 -22.97 0.81
C ASP A 130 23.22 -21.47 0.57
N ILE A 131 23.86 -20.61 1.38
CA ILE A 131 23.83 -19.16 1.18
C ILE A 131 24.43 -18.78 -0.18
N VAL A 132 25.59 -19.34 -0.51
CA VAL A 132 26.27 -19.05 -1.78
C VAL A 132 25.46 -19.57 -2.97
N ALA A 133 24.93 -20.79 -2.88
CA ALA A 133 24.07 -21.38 -3.91
C ALA A 133 22.79 -20.56 -4.12
N PHE A 134 22.17 -20.07 -3.03
CA PHE A 134 20.99 -19.23 -3.11
C PHE A 134 21.29 -17.87 -3.76
N ALA A 135 22.38 -17.21 -3.35
CA ALA A 135 22.79 -15.91 -3.89
C ALA A 135 23.07 -15.96 -5.39
N ASP A 136 23.63 -17.08 -5.89
CA ASP A 136 23.85 -17.38 -7.30
C ASP A 136 24.55 -16.20 -8.04
N ILE A 137 25.69 -15.77 -7.49
CA ILE A 137 26.53 -14.68 -8.03
C ILE A 137 27.84 -15.18 -8.65
N GLY A 138 27.99 -16.50 -8.76
CA GLY A 138 29.15 -17.15 -9.38
C GLY A 138 30.48 -16.77 -8.73
N ASP A 139 31.55 -16.69 -9.54
CA ASP A 139 32.89 -16.39 -9.05
C ASP A 139 33.08 -15.03 -8.38
N HIS A 140 32.09 -14.14 -8.53
CA HIS A 140 32.10 -12.84 -7.85
C HIS A 140 32.10 -12.97 -6.34
N ILE A 141 31.65 -14.10 -5.79
CA ILE A 141 31.67 -14.35 -4.34
C ILE A 141 33.07 -14.16 -3.73
N ASN A 142 34.14 -14.40 -4.52
CA ASN A 142 35.55 -14.24 -4.12
C ASN A 142 36.06 -12.79 -4.26
N GLN A 143 35.26 -11.87 -4.82
CA GLN A 143 35.65 -10.48 -5.03
C GLN A 143 35.13 -9.56 -3.90
N PRO A 144 35.81 -8.44 -3.61
CA PRO A 144 35.30 -7.45 -2.66
C PRO A 144 33.91 -6.96 -3.03
N VAL A 145 33.02 -6.89 -2.04
CA VAL A 145 31.61 -6.53 -2.23
C VAL A 145 31.42 -5.13 -2.86
N LYS A 146 32.37 -4.20 -2.66
CA LYS A 146 32.38 -2.90 -3.35
C LYS A 146 32.41 -2.99 -4.87
N THR A 147 32.79 -4.13 -5.44
CA THR A 147 32.82 -4.36 -6.90
C THR A 147 31.53 -4.97 -7.44
N TYR A 148 30.58 -5.30 -6.55
CA TYR A 148 29.33 -5.92 -6.93
C TYR A 148 28.40 -4.92 -7.62
N SER A 149 27.58 -5.42 -8.54
CA SER A 149 26.41 -4.68 -8.99
C SER A 149 25.41 -4.57 -7.85
N SER A 150 24.48 -3.60 -7.93
CA SER A 150 23.40 -3.47 -6.94
C SER A 150 22.57 -4.76 -6.80
N GLY A 151 22.32 -5.46 -7.92
CA GLY A 151 21.62 -6.74 -7.91
C GLY A 151 22.39 -7.83 -7.16
N MET A 152 23.70 -8.01 -7.43
CA MET A 152 24.55 -8.99 -6.75
C MET A 152 24.63 -8.70 -5.25
N PHE A 153 24.77 -7.44 -4.87
CA PHE A 153 24.77 -7.01 -3.48
C PHE A 153 23.49 -7.43 -2.75
N VAL A 154 22.35 -7.11 -3.34
CA VAL A 154 21.03 -7.44 -2.77
C VAL A 154 20.81 -8.94 -2.72
N ARG A 155 21.19 -9.69 -3.76
CA ARG A 155 21.09 -11.16 -3.80
C ARG A 155 21.89 -11.81 -2.67
N LEU A 156 23.15 -11.39 -2.45
CA LEU A 156 23.95 -11.92 -1.35
C LEU A 156 23.39 -11.52 0.02
N ALA A 157 22.99 -10.28 0.20
CA ALA A 157 22.44 -9.78 1.45
C ALA A 157 21.13 -10.51 1.83
N PHE A 158 20.25 -10.73 0.86
CA PHE A 158 19.02 -11.49 1.05
C PHE A 158 19.32 -12.98 1.34
N ALA A 159 20.25 -13.59 0.60
CA ALA A 159 20.66 -14.98 0.80
C ALA A 159 21.17 -15.21 2.23
N VAL A 160 21.98 -14.30 2.76
CA VAL A 160 22.44 -14.37 4.16
C VAL A 160 21.24 -14.28 5.10
N ALA A 161 20.42 -13.25 4.95
CA ALA A 161 19.32 -12.96 5.90
C ALA A 161 18.30 -14.10 6.01
N ILE A 162 18.02 -14.83 4.91
CA ILE A 162 16.99 -15.87 4.89
C ILE A 162 17.54 -17.28 5.16
N ASN A 163 18.81 -17.56 4.84
CA ASN A 163 19.37 -18.89 4.99
C ASN A 163 20.15 -19.12 6.30
N VAL A 164 20.32 -18.10 7.15
CA VAL A 164 20.90 -18.27 8.49
C VAL A 164 19.94 -18.95 9.49
N ASP A 165 18.79 -19.42 9.02
CA ASP A 165 17.77 -20.16 9.79
C ASP A 165 17.39 -19.48 11.11
N PRO A 166 16.93 -18.20 11.08
CA PRO A 166 16.56 -17.47 12.28
C PRO A 166 15.27 -18.04 12.91
N ASP A 167 15.03 -17.78 14.21
CA ASP A 167 13.79 -18.13 14.90
C ASP A 167 12.67 -17.15 14.53
N ILE A 168 13.06 -15.87 14.24
CA ILE A 168 12.14 -14.78 13.90
C ILE A 168 12.67 -14.09 12.65
N LEU A 169 11.86 -14.06 11.60
CA LEU A 169 12.15 -13.35 10.35
C LEU A 169 11.34 -12.05 10.28
N ILE A 170 11.99 -10.92 10.07
CA ILE A 170 11.32 -9.65 9.82
C ILE A 170 11.41 -9.33 8.33
N VAL A 171 10.24 -9.24 7.69
CA VAL A 171 10.10 -8.96 6.26
C VAL A 171 9.44 -7.59 6.08
N ASP A 172 10.13 -6.72 5.36
CA ASP A 172 9.57 -5.46 4.86
C ASP A 172 9.44 -5.61 3.33
N GLU A 173 8.83 -4.70 2.65
CA GLU A 173 8.58 -4.64 1.19
C GLU A 173 9.68 -5.23 0.28
N ALA A 174 10.75 -5.75 0.88
CA ALA A 174 11.96 -6.26 0.25
C ALA A 174 11.83 -7.61 -0.48
N LEU A 175 10.65 -8.24 -0.54
CA LEU A 175 10.49 -9.50 -1.28
C LEU A 175 10.55 -9.33 -2.81
N ALA A 176 10.37 -8.10 -3.32
CA ALA A 176 10.40 -7.77 -4.73
C ALA A 176 11.79 -7.29 -5.22
N VAL A 177 12.87 -7.92 -4.75
CA VAL A 177 14.25 -7.56 -5.09
C VAL A 177 14.86 -8.50 -6.12
N GLY A 178 15.78 -7.99 -6.94
CA GLY A 178 16.46 -8.78 -7.97
C GLY A 178 15.61 -8.97 -9.23
N ASP A 179 16.01 -9.93 -10.06
CA ASP A 179 15.26 -10.34 -11.24
C ASP A 179 14.12 -11.33 -10.88
N LEU A 180 13.28 -11.65 -11.86
CA LEU A 180 12.11 -12.50 -11.66
C LEU A 180 12.50 -13.89 -11.11
N GLU A 181 13.58 -14.47 -11.59
CA GLU A 181 14.03 -15.79 -11.13
C GLU A 181 14.42 -15.78 -9.66
N PHE A 182 15.13 -14.73 -9.24
CA PHE A 182 15.51 -14.56 -7.85
C PHE A 182 14.30 -14.28 -6.95
N GLN A 183 13.34 -13.47 -7.43
CA GLN A 183 12.08 -13.22 -6.72
C GLN A 183 11.30 -14.52 -6.48
N LEU A 184 11.24 -15.42 -7.47
CA LEU A 184 10.60 -16.72 -7.30
C LEU A 184 11.29 -17.57 -6.25
N LYS A 185 12.64 -17.65 -6.26
CA LYS A 185 13.44 -18.31 -5.21
C LYS A 185 13.16 -17.72 -3.81
N CYS A 186 13.06 -16.39 -3.72
CA CYS A 186 12.72 -15.70 -2.47
C CYS A 186 11.34 -16.09 -1.96
N MET A 187 10.33 -16.16 -2.85
CA MET A 187 8.97 -16.54 -2.50
C MET A 187 8.85 -18.00 -2.08
N GLU A 188 9.55 -18.91 -2.74
CA GLU A 188 9.63 -20.31 -2.34
C GLU A 188 10.21 -20.44 -0.93
N LYS A 189 11.35 -19.81 -0.68
CA LYS A 189 12.01 -19.84 0.63
C LYS A 189 11.16 -19.20 1.73
N PHE A 190 10.49 -18.09 1.44
CA PHE A 190 9.55 -17.48 2.36
C PHE A 190 8.38 -18.43 2.69
N THR A 191 7.87 -19.15 1.69
CA THR A 191 6.78 -20.13 1.88
C THR A 191 7.24 -21.32 2.72
N GLU A 192 8.46 -21.82 2.51
CA GLU A 192 9.07 -22.85 3.37
C GLU A 192 9.17 -22.36 4.82
N PHE A 193 9.65 -21.12 5.01
CA PHE A 193 9.80 -20.51 6.31
C PHE A 193 8.45 -20.37 7.03
N ARG A 194 7.42 -19.91 6.33
CA ARG A 194 6.04 -19.79 6.85
C ARG A 194 5.44 -21.15 7.23
N ASN A 195 5.74 -22.21 6.49
CA ASN A 195 5.23 -23.55 6.75
C ASN A 195 6.02 -24.28 7.84
N SER A 196 7.10 -23.69 8.35
CA SER A 196 7.87 -24.17 9.49
C SER A 196 7.32 -23.57 10.80
N ASP A 197 7.87 -24.00 11.94
CA ASP A 197 7.50 -23.45 13.28
C ASP A 197 8.23 -22.14 13.60
N LYS A 198 8.57 -21.35 12.55
CA LYS A 198 9.26 -20.06 12.64
C LYS A 198 8.27 -18.92 12.68
N THR A 199 8.66 -17.84 13.30
CA THR A 199 7.82 -16.65 13.46
C THR A 199 8.17 -15.60 12.42
N ILE A 200 7.17 -14.95 11.84
CA ILE A 200 7.38 -13.91 10.84
C ILE A 200 6.70 -12.61 11.27
N LEU A 201 7.44 -11.50 11.22
CA LEU A 201 6.88 -10.16 11.29
C LEU A 201 6.88 -9.56 9.89
N PHE A 202 5.71 -9.33 9.34
CA PHE A 202 5.53 -8.88 7.96
C PHE A 202 5.02 -7.43 7.92
N VAL A 203 5.76 -6.55 7.25
CA VAL A 203 5.37 -5.15 7.06
C VAL A 203 5.20 -4.89 5.58
N SER A 204 4.03 -4.42 5.20
CA SER A 204 3.76 -4.03 3.82
C SER A 204 2.71 -2.92 3.78
N HIS A 205 2.77 -2.10 2.74
CA HIS A 205 1.70 -1.19 2.39
C HIS A 205 0.67 -1.86 1.46
N ASP A 206 1.00 -3.03 0.89
CA ASP A 206 0.08 -3.83 0.10
C ASP A 206 -0.78 -4.73 0.99
N ILE A 207 -2.05 -4.36 1.13
CA ILE A 207 -3.04 -5.09 1.94
C ILE A 207 -3.25 -6.52 1.42
N ASN A 208 -3.10 -6.76 0.10
CA ASN A 208 -3.30 -8.09 -0.46
C ASN A 208 -2.18 -9.05 -0.02
N SER A 209 -0.95 -8.57 0.04
CA SER A 209 0.18 -9.35 0.59
C SER A 209 -0.05 -9.65 2.08
N ILE A 210 -0.53 -8.69 2.86
CA ILE A 210 -0.89 -8.89 4.27
C ILE A 210 -1.97 -9.98 4.39
N ARG A 211 -3.06 -9.89 3.63
CA ARG A 211 -4.16 -10.88 3.63
C ARG A 211 -3.70 -12.28 3.23
N ARG A 212 -2.74 -12.37 2.33
CA ARG A 212 -2.23 -13.65 1.80
C ARG A 212 -1.29 -14.35 2.78
N PHE A 213 -0.47 -13.58 3.51
CA PHE A 213 0.64 -14.16 4.25
C PHE A 213 0.48 -14.14 5.77
N CYS A 214 -0.31 -13.22 6.32
CA CYS A 214 -0.41 -13.03 7.76
C CYS A 214 -1.60 -13.79 8.38
N ASP A 215 -1.42 -14.27 9.60
CA ASP A 215 -2.46 -14.92 10.40
C ASP A 215 -3.22 -13.87 11.22
N ARG A 216 -2.51 -12.88 11.75
CA ARG A 216 -3.02 -11.79 12.58
C ARG A 216 -2.33 -10.48 12.24
N VAL A 217 -3.00 -9.36 12.47
CA VAL A 217 -2.54 -8.03 12.08
C VAL A 217 -2.67 -7.05 13.26
N TYR A 218 -1.67 -6.18 13.38
CA TYR A 218 -1.71 -4.97 14.19
C TYR A 218 -1.82 -3.74 13.28
N TRP A 219 -2.84 -2.92 13.49
CA TRP A 219 -2.99 -1.65 12.80
C TRP A 219 -2.45 -0.50 13.65
N LEU A 220 -1.35 0.11 13.18
CA LEU A 220 -0.71 1.26 13.78
C LEU A 220 -1.22 2.57 13.15
N LYS A 221 -1.54 3.54 14.02
CA LYS A 221 -1.92 4.89 13.62
C LYS A 221 -1.39 5.89 14.63
N ASN A 222 -0.63 6.90 14.14
CA ASN A 222 -0.04 7.95 15.00
C ASN A 222 0.74 7.41 16.21
N GLY A 223 1.46 6.32 16.03
CA GLY A 223 2.27 5.69 17.07
C GLY A 223 1.50 4.85 18.08
N GLU A 224 0.22 4.59 17.90
CA GLU A 224 -0.63 3.75 18.76
C GLU A 224 -1.19 2.56 17.97
N ILE A 225 -1.46 1.44 18.64
CA ILE A 225 -2.25 0.33 18.06
C ILE A 225 -3.71 0.73 18.21
N VAL A 226 -4.41 0.88 17.09
CA VAL A 226 -5.83 1.23 17.07
C VAL A 226 -6.74 0.04 16.83
N ASP A 227 -6.16 -1.07 16.32
CA ASP A 227 -6.89 -2.32 16.11
C ASP A 227 -5.91 -3.49 15.99
N GLU A 228 -6.36 -4.69 16.39
CA GLU A 228 -5.62 -5.93 16.26
C GLU A 228 -6.57 -7.13 16.14
N GLY A 229 -6.10 -8.22 15.53
CA GLY A 229 -6.89 -9.44 15.42
C GLY A 229 -6.73 -10.17 14.10
N ASP A 230 -7.78 -10.88 13.70
CA ASP A 230 -7.83 -11.61 12.44
C ASP A 230 -7.49 -10.72 11.24
N THR A 231 -6.67 -11.26 10.34
CA THR A 231 -6.14 -10.50 9.19
C THR A 231 -7.24 -9.95 8.29
N MET A 232 -8.28 -10.74 7.99
CA MET A 232 -9.34 -10.28 7.09
C MET A 232 -10.17 -9.17 7.73
N GLU A 233 -10.52 -9.32 9.01
CA GLU A 233 -11.34 -8.35 9.72
C GLU A 233 -10.62 -6.99 9.90
N VAL A 234 -9.36 -7.03 10.37
CA VAL A 234 -8.58 -5.79 10.62
C VAL A 234 -8.26 -5.08 9.31
N THR A 235 -7.88 -5.82 8.26
CA THR A 235 -7.59 -5.22 6.95
C THR A 235 -8.83 -4.63 6.28
N GLU A 236 -10.02 -5.22 6.48
CA GLU A 236 -11.27 -4.64 6.00
C GLU A 236 -11.59 -3.31 6.70
N ARG A 237 -11.43 -3.25 8.03
CA ARG A 237 -11.62 -2.01 8.79
C ARG A 237 -10.59 -0.93 8.39
N TYR A 238 -9.35 -1.32 8.12
CA TYR A 238 -8.32 -0.41 7.62
C TYR A 238 -8.63 0.13 6.21
N ASP A 239 -9.05 -0.74 5.30
CA ASP A 239 -9.51 -0.36 3.96
C ASP A 239 -10.65 0.68 4.02
N ASN A 240 -11.64 0.40 4.87
CA ASN A 240 -12.77 1.31 5.08
C ASN A 240 -12.32 2.66 5.68
N PHE A 241 -11.32 2.65 6.56
CA PHE A 241 -10.71 3.88 7.09
C PHE A 241 -10.03 4.69 5.98
N LEU A 242 -9.21 4.03 5.12
CA LEU A 242 -8.53 4.71 4.01
C LEU A 242 -9.54 5.31 3.03
N LYS A 243 -10.61 4.58 2.69
CA LYS A 243 -11.69 5.04 1.84
C LYS A 243 -12.38 6.29 2.41
N LYS A 244 -12.76 6.26 3.70
CA LYS A 244 -13.36 7.43 4.37
C LYS A 244 -12.42 8.63 4.40
N LYS A 245 -11.12 8.40 4.58
CA LYS A 245 -10.13 9.47 4.60
C LYS A 245 -9.97 10.11 3.21
N SER A 246 -9.98 9.32 2.15
CA SER A 246 -9.98 9.82 0.77
C SER A 246 -11.21 10.68 0.49
N LEU A 247 -12.39 10.23 0.90
CA LEU A 247 -13.64 11.01 0.77
C LEU A 247 -13.55 12.38 1.47
N THR A 248 -12.96 12.43 2.68
CA THR A 248 -12.83 13.70 3.42
C THR A 248 -11.71 14.62 2.89
N SER A 249 -10.73 14.09 2.17
CA SER A 249 -9.66 14.88 1.53
C SER A 249 -10.11 15.49 0.21
N ILE A 250 -11.05 14.87 -0.51
CA ILE A 250 -11.58 15.33 -1.79
C ILE A 250 -12.37 16.64 -1.63
N ASP A 251 -13.02 16.87 -0.47
CA ASP A 251 -13.67 18.15 -0.15
C ASP A 251 -12.68 19.35 -0.03
N ARG A 252 -11.37 19.11 -0.01
CA ARG A 252 -10.34 20.16 0.16
C ARG A 252 -9.51 20.48 -1.07
N GLU A 253 -9.38 19.56 -2.01
CA GLU A 253 -8.76 19.80 -3.30
C GLU A 253 -9.84 19.75 -4.39
N LYS A 254 -10.35 20.90 -4.80
CA LYS A 254 -11.09 21.00 -6.06
C LYS A 254 -10.23 20.38 -7.14
N THR A 255 -10.61 19.19 -7.60
CA THR A 255 -10.01 18.51 -8.75
C THR A 255 -9.83 19.55 -9.84
N MET A 256 -8.63 19.69 -10.40
CA MET A 256 -8.38 20.59 -11.54
C MET A 256 -9.23 20.09 -12.69
N VAL A 257 -10.33 20.75 -12.92
CA VAL A 257 -11.23 20.50 -14.05
C VAL A 257 -10.63 21.25 -15.21
N GLU A 258 -9.98 20.57 -16.15
CA GLU A 258 -9.73 21.14 -17.45
C GLU A 258 -11.06 21.31 -18.16
N GLU A 259 -11.53 22.54 -18.25
CA GLU A 259 -12.77 22.88 -18.94
C GLU A 259 -12.44 23.36 -20.37
N HIS A 260 -12.74 22.51 -21.37
CA HIS A 260 -12.97 22.99 -22.72
C HIS A 260 -14.45 23.33 -22.85
N THR A 261 -14.78 24.61 -22.98
CA THR A 261 -16.19 25.06 -22.99
C THR A 261 -16.49 25.97 -24.18
N ALA A 262 -17.42 25.50 -25.02
CA ALA A 262 -18.24 26.40 -25.83
C ALA A 262 -19.42 26.88 -24.96
N ALA A 263 -19.13 27.74 -23.98
CA ALA A 263 -20.08 28.17 -22.95
C ALA A 263 -21.30 28.91 -23.53
N ASP A 264 -21.18 29.37 -24.76
CA ASP A 264 -22.29 30.04 -25.47
C ASP A 264 -23.31 29.04 -26.04
N ILE A 265 -22.95 27.75 -26.17
CA ILE A 265 -23.79 26.70 -26.73
C ILE A 265 -24.43 25.87 -25.63
N VAL A 266 -23.63 25.31 -24.73
CA VAL A 266 -24.13 24.42 -23.67
C VAL A 266 -23.27 24.51 -22.43
N GLU A 267 -23.87 24.23 -21.26
CA GLU A 267 -23.19 24.17 -19.98
C GLU A 267 -23.69 22.95 -19.18
N VAL A 268 -22.77 22.08 -18.73
CA VAL A 268 -23.11 21.03 -17.78
C VAL A 268 -23.27 21.65 -16.39
N LYS A 269 -24.48 21.60 -15.86
CA LYS A 269 -24.85 22.19 -14.58
C LYS A 269 -24.55 21.26 -13.41
N LYS A 270 -24.84 19.98 -13.58
CA LYS A 270 -24.68 18.98 -12.54
C LYS A 270 -24.51 17.59 -13.15
N ALA A 271 -23.68 16.77 -12.53
CA ALA A 271 -23.75 15.32 -12.72
C ALA A 271 -23.69 14.64 -11.35
N GLU A 272 -24.27 13.46 -11.25
CA GLU A 272 -24.39 12.70 -10.02
C GLU A 272 -24.35 11.20 -10.31
N LEU A 273 -23.82 10.44 -9.34
CA LEU A 273 -23.93 8.98 -9.30
C LEU A 273 -25.09 8.61 -8.39
N LEU A 274 -25.98 7.77 -8.87
CA LEU A 274 -27.23 7.41 -8.18
C LEU A 274 -27.39 5.89 -8.15
N ASP A 275 -28.12 5.42 -7.13
CA ASP A 275 -28.58 4.03 -7.05
C ASP A 275 -29.86 3.78 -7.90
N VAL A 276 -30.42 2.59 -7.78
CA VAL A 276 -31.67 2.19 -8.48
C VAL A 276 -32.91 2.98 -7.99
N ASN A 277 -32.84 3.58 -6.80
CA ASN A 277 -33.90 4.41 -6.22
C ASN A 277 -33.69 5.90 -6.51
N LEU A 278 -32.66 6.24 -7.29
CA LEU A 278 -32.23 7.61 -7.61
C LEU A 278 -31.69 8.39 -6.40
N GLU A 279 -31.16 7.68 -5.39
CA GLU A 279 -30.46 8.29 -4.27
C GLU A 279 -28.96 8.44 -4.59
N PRO A 280 -28.31 9.52 -4.14
CA PRO A 280 -26.89 9.76 -4.39
C PRO A 280 -25.99 8.65 -3.84
N LEU A 281 -24.99 8.24 -4.64
CA LEU A 281 -24.00 7.22 -4.31
C LEU A 281 -22.61 7.84 -4.23
N GLU A 282 -21.91 7.61 -3.12
CA GLU A 282 -20.48 7.88 -2.96
C GLU A 282 -19.66 6.57 -2.94
N MET A 283 -20.30 5.49 -2.52
CA MET A 283 -19.70 4.17 -2.39
C MET A 283 -20.63 3.12 -3.00
N VAL A 284 -20.07 2.18 -3.75
CA VAL A 284 -20.82 1.19 -4.52
C VAL A 284 -20.26 -0.20 -4.21
N GLU A 285 -21.12 -1.17 -3.94
CA GLU A 285 -20.71 -2.57 -3.93
C GLU A 285 -20.44 -3.06 -5.36
N GLN A 286 -19.41 -3.89 -5.52
CA GLN A 286 -19.10 -4.54 -6.79
C GLN A 286 -20.36 -5.23 -7.35
N ASP A 287 -20.51 -5.21 -8.68
CA ASP A 287 -21.65 -5.74 -9.42
C ASP A 287 -23.00 -5.05 -9.19
N SER A 288 -23.03 -3.94 -8.41
CA SER A 288 -24.23 -3.14 -8.25
C SER A 288 -24.56 -2.34 -9.51
N THR A 289 -25.83 -1.95 -9.63
CA THR A 289 -26.27 -1.00 -10.64
C THR A 289 -25.89 0.42 -10.24
N VAL A 290 -25.31 1.17 -11.19
CA VAL A 290 -24.96 2.58 -11.02
C VAL A 290 -25.60 3.40 -12.14
N ILE A 291 -26.22 4.52 -11.78
CA ILE A 291 -26.84 5.45 -12.71
C ILE A 291 -26.08 6.77 -12.67
N VAL A 292 -25.61 7.24 -13.82
CA VAL A 292 -25.04 8.58 -14.00
C VAL A 292 -26.13 9.50 -14.51
N ARG A 293 -26.52 10.50 -13.73
CA ARG A 293 -27.43 11.56 -14.14
C ARG A 293 -26.64 12.77 -14.57
N VAL A 294 -26.91 13.32 -15.75
CA VAL A 294 -26.25 14.54 -16.24
C VAL A 294 -27.33 15.59 -16.54
N GLU A 295 -27.23 16.76 -15.91
CA GLU A 295 -28.07 17.93 -16.14
C GLU A 295 -27.26 18.99 -16.87
N TYR A 296 -27.78 19.47 -18.00
CA TYR A 296 -27.12 20.46 -18.82
C TYR A 296 -28.10 21.51 -19.38
N ASN A 297 -27.62 22.73 -19.50
CA ASN A 297 -28.41 23.86 -20.02
C ASN A 297 -27.94 24.18 -21.44
N VAL A 298 -28.82 23.97 -22.41
CA VAL A 298 -28.61 24.30 -23.82
C VAL A 298 -29.00 25.74 -24.05
N LYS A 299 -28.05 26.56 -24.50
CA LYS A 299 -28.24 27.98 -24.82
C LYS A 299 -28.52 28.18 -26.30
N ASP A 300 -27.89 27.35 -27.13
CA ASP A 300 -28.08 27.31 -28.59
C ASP A 300 -28.35 25.86 -29.02
N ASP A 301 -29.52 25.61 -29.61
CA ASP A 301 -30.00 24.32 -30.05
C ASP A 301 -29.76 24.05 -31.56
N SER A 302 -28.91 24.84 -32.19
CA SER A 302 -28.57 24.73 -33.63
C SER A 302 -27.76 23.47 -33.96
N ILE A 303 -27.09 22.85 -32.94
CA ILE A 303 -26.33 21.62 -33.08
C ILE A 303 -27.28 20.46 -33.35
N LYS A 304 -27.04 19.73 -34.45
CA LYS A 304 -27.79 18.50 -34.77
C LYS A 304 -27.10 17.30 -34.14
N ASN A 305 -27.92 16.38 -33.57
CA ASN A 305 -27.46 15.10 -33.04
C ASN A 305 -26.25 15.22 -32.07
N PRO A 306 -26.30 16.07 -31.04
CA PRO A 306 -25.20 16.17 -30.07
C PRO A 306 -24.96 14.85 -29.34
N VAL A 307 -23.72 14.64 -28.92
CA VAL A 307 -23.28 13.38 -28.30
C VAL A 307 -22.92 13.61 -26.85
N LEU A 308 -23.46 12.82 -25.94
CA LEU A 308 -23.01 12.72 -24.55
C LEU A 308 -22.02 11.58 -24.42
N GLY A 309 -20.87 11.85 -23.82
CA GLY A 309 -19.82 10.90 -23.49
C GLY A 309 -19.57 10.81 -21.98
N ILE A 310 -19.42 9.60 -21.47
CA ILE A 310 -19.00 9.31 -20.11
C ILE A 310 -17.81 8.39 -20.17
N ALA A 311 -16.72 8.78 -19.50
CA ALA A 311 -15.54 7.92 -19.39
C ALA A 311 -15.21 7.63 -17.92
N ILE A 312 -14.70 6.43 -17.65
CA ILE A 312 -14.22 6.00 -16.34
C ILE A 312 -12.69 5.93 -16.37
N ARG A 313 -12.05 6.49 -15.34
CA ARG A 313 -10.60 6.46 -15.14
C ARG A 313 -10.24 5.96 -13.75
N THR A 314 -9.06 5.37 -13.64
CA THR A 314 -8.43 5.06 -12.36
C THR A 314 -7.80 6.32 -11.73
N VAL A 315 -7.39 6.24 -10.47
CA VAL A 315 -6.69 7.32 -9.75
C VAL A 315 -5.42 7.77 -10.48
N ASP A 316 -4.66 6.83 -11.04
CA ASP A 316 -3.44 7.07 -11.84
C ASP A 316 -3.74 7.49 -13.30
N ASN A 317 -4.98 7.88 -13.55
CA ASN A 317 -5.46 8.44 -14.83
C ASN A 317 -5.49 7.47 -16.01
N ARG A 318 -5.46 6.15 -15.77
CA ARG A 318 -5.64 5.16 -16.83
C ARG A 318 -7.10 5.12 -17.26
N TYR A 319 -7.30 5.02 -18.55
CA TYR A 319 -8.62 4.88 -19.15
C TYR A 319 -9.17 3.47 -18.89
N VAL A 320 -10.32 3.35 -18.24
CA VAL A 320 -10.99 2.07 -17.99
C VAL A 320 -11.98 1.76 -19.10
N CYS A 321 -12.92 2.68 -19.32
CA CYS A 321 -13.84 2.61 -20.46
C CYS A 321 -14.40 3.98 -20.78
N GLY A 322 -14.88 4.15 -22.00
CA GLY A 322 -15.61 5.32 -22.45
C GLY A 322 -16.81 4.91 -23.27
N LEU A 323 -17.98 5.39 -22.88
CA LEU A 323 -19.25 5.18 -23.56
C LEU A 323 -19.74 6.53 -24.11
N ASN A 324 -20.37 6.49 -25.26
CA ASN A 324 -21.02 7.68 -25.80
C ASN A 324 -22.27 7.32 -26.60
N THR A 325 -23.18 8.28 -26.65
CA THR A 325 -24.50 8.08 -27.26
C THR A 325 -24.45 7.91 -28.79
N LEU A 326 -23.35 8.33 -29.44
CA LEU A 326 -23.16 8.09 -30.88
C LEU A 326 -22.89 6.61 -31.17
N LEU A 327 -22.00 5.98 -30.42
CA LEU A 327 -21.66 4.56 -30.55
C LEU A 327 -22.88 3.68 -30.24
N ASP A 328 -23.66 4.05 -29.24
CA ASP A 328 -24.85 3.33 -28.79
C ASP A 328 -26.10 3.67 -29.66
N ARG A 329 -25.98 4.60 -30.61
CA ARG A 329 -27.07 5.08 -31.49
C ARG A 329 -28.27 5.62 -30.71
N VAL A 330 -28.04 6.33 -29.64
CA VAL A 330 -29.03 6.94 -28.78
C VAL A 330 -29.00 8.46 -28.97
N GLN A 331 -30.18 9.08 -29.05
CA GLN A 331 -30.32 10.53 -29.10
C GLN A 331 -30.55 11.09 -27.69
N ILE A 332 -29.86 12.18 -27.36
CA ILE A 332 -30.09 12.91 -26.11
C ILE A 332 -31.10 14.06 -26.33
N PRO A 333 -31.84 14.46 -25.30
CA PRO A 333 -32.64 15.67 -25.31
C PRO A 333 -31.75 16.89 -25.64
N TRP A 334 -32.14 17.67 -26.67
CA TRP A 334 -31.39 18.86 -27.05
C TRP A 334 -32.37 19.98 -27.37
N LYS A 335 -32.92 20.58 -26.33
CA LYS A 335 -33.84 21.71 -26.43
C LYS A 335 -33.29 22.87 -25.61
N LYS A 336 -33.51 24.08 -26.06
CA LYS A 336 -33.10 25.28 -25.36
C LYS A 336 -33.64 25.28 -23.92
N GLY A 337 -32.77 25.52 -22.94
CA GLY A 337 -33.04 25.41 -21.52
C GLY A 337 -32.45 24.13 -20.89
N MET A 338 -32.96 23.77 -19.72
CA MET A 338 -32.48 22.61 -18.94
C MET A 338 -32.92 21.29 -19.55
N ASN A 339 -31.98 20.40 -19.70
CA ASN A 339 -32.15 19.01 -20.13
C ASN A 339 -31.49 18.07 -19.15
N THR A 340 -32.00 16.84 -19.06
CA THR A 340 -31.45 15.79 -18.19
C THR A 340 -31.36 14.49 -18.98
N PHE A 341 -30.27 13.76 -18.81
CA PHE A 341 -30.09 12.45 -19.40
C PHE A 341 -29.42 11.49 -18.43
N TYR A 342 -29.63 10.18 -18.65
CA TYR A 342 -29.18 9.13 -17.74
C TYR A 342 -28.39 8.05 -18.50
N LEU A 343 -27.26 7.63 -17.94
CA LEU A 343 -26.55 6.41 -18.33
C LEU A 343 -26.65 5.42 -17.18
N ARG A 344 -27.12 4.20 -17.45
CA ARG A 344 -27.22 3.14 -16.46
C ARG A 344 -26.23 2.03 -16.75
N TYR A 345 -25.33 1.78 -15.80
CA TYR A 345 -24.52 0.57 -15.74
C TYR A 345 -25.30 -0.49 -14.95
N ASN A 346 -25.67 -1.60 -15.61
CA ASN A 346 -26.50 -2.65 -14.98
C ASN A 346 -25.72 -3.44 -13.93
N GLN A 347 -24.43 -3.65 -14.18
CA GLN A 347 -23.47 -4.27 -13.26
C GLN A 347 -22.14 -3.56 -13.39
N MET A 348 -21.62 -3.08 -12.25
CA MET A 348 -20.34 -2.42 -12.22
C MET A 348 -19.24 -3.44 -11.86
N GLY A 349 -18.77 -4.18 -12.84
CA GLY A 349 -17.76 -5.24 -12.71
C GLY A 349 -16.32 -4.71 -12.50
N LEU A 350 -16.17 -3.59 -11.80
CA LEU A 350 -14.86 -3.04 -11.46
C LEU A 350 -14.37 -3.60 -10.13
N LEU A 351 -13.06 -3.82 -10.02
CA LEU A 351 -12.43 -4.21 -8.77
C LEU A 351 -12.53 -3.10 -7.72
N SER A 352 -12.38 -3.46 -6.44
CA SER A 352 -12.38 -2.51 -5.33
C SER A 352 -11.33 -1.42 -5.54
N GLY A 353 -11.74 -0.17 -5.46
CA GLY A 353 -10.86 0.98 -5.70
C GLY A 353 -11.60 2.28 -5.92
N GLU A 354 -10.85 3.34 -6.10
CA GLU A 354 -11.34 4.68 -6.43
C GLU A 354 -11.31 4.88 -7.95
N TYR A 355 -12.41 5.41 -8.49
CA TYR A 355 -12.58 5.69 -9.91
C TYR A 355 -13.14 7.09 -10.12
N TYR A 356 -12.74 7.73 -11.22
CA TYR A 356 -13.23 9.02 -11.63
C TYR A 356 -14.03 8.93 -12.92
N PHE A 357 -15.03 9.81 -13.06
CA PHE A 357 -15.83 9.93 -14.26
C PHE A 357 -15.57 11.26 -14.94
N ASP A 358 -15.25 11.18 -16.23
CA ASP A 358 -15.29 12.34 -17.12
C ASP A 358 -16.69 12.45 -17.72
N VAL A 359 -17.17 13.69 -17.88
CA VAL A 359 -18.47 14.00 -18.50
C VAL A 359 -18.23 14.96 -19.64
N ALA A 360 -18.68 14.63 -20.84
CA ALA A 360 -18.46 15.45 -22.01
C ALA A 360 -19.70 15.52 -22.90
N LEU A 361 -19.91 16.70 -23.52
CA LEU A 361 -20.87 16.89 -24.62
C LEU A 361 -20.06 17.28 -25.87
N PHE A 362 -20.39 16.67 -26.98
CA PHE A 362 -19.72 16.86 -28.27
C PHE A 362 -20.73 17.25 -29.36
N GLU A 363 -20.21 17.77 -30.46
CA GLU A 363 -20.94 17.88 -31.72
C GLU A 363 -21.27 16.47 -32.29
N GLU A 364 -21.97 16.41 -33.41
CA GLU A 364 -22.56 15.19 -33.98
C GLU A 364 -21.56 14.04 -34.28
N ASN A 365 -20.27 14.33 -34.49
CA ASN A 365 -19.26 13.32 -34.82
C ASN A 365 -18.42 12.89 -33.59
N ALA A 366 -18.72 13.43 -32.41
CA ALA A 366 -17.96 13.21 -31.16
C ALA A 366 -16.45 13.54 -31.27
N THR A 367 -16.09 14.50 -32.14
CA THR A 367 -14.71 14.88 -32.38
C THR A 367 -14.36 16.19 -31.65
N VAL A 368 -15.29 17.16 -31.69
CA VAL A 368 -15.11 18.47 -31.07
C VAL A 368 -15.91 18.54 -29.79
N PRO A 369 -15.26 18.68 -28.62
CA PRO A 369 -15.98 18.83 -27.36
C PRO A 369 -16.61 20.23 -27.28
N LEU A 370 -17.92 20.25 -26.99
CA LEU A 370 -18.64 21.47 -26.61
C LEU A 370 -18.40 21.80 -25.12
N VAL A 371 -18.40 20.74 -24.29
CA VAL A 371 -18.01 20.78 -22.89
C VAL A 371 -17.28 19.51 -22.55
N TYR A 372 -16.14 19.58 -21.88
CA TYR A 372 -15.43 18.41 -21.37
C TYR A 372 -15.00 18.68 -19.93
N LYS A 373 -15.50 17.88 -18.99
CA LYS A 373 -15.16 17.92 -17.56
C LYS A 373 -14.45 16.65 -17.18
N THR A 374 -13.15 16.75 -16.90
CA THR A 374 -12.34 15.62 -16.44
C THR A 374 -12.51 15.40 -14.94
N LYS A 375 -12.51 14.14 -14.51
CA LYS A 375 -12.63 13.77 -13.09
C LYS A 375 -13.76 14.49 -12.36
N TYR A 376 -14.89 14.66 -13.05
CA TYR A 376 -16.01 15.47 -12.57
C TYR A 376 -16.81 14.80 -11.45
N LEU A 377 -16.85 13.44 -11.45
CA LEU A 377 -17.42 12.65 -10.38
C LEU A 377 -16.37 11.65 -9.91
N ASN A 378 -16.49 11.21 -8.66
CA ASN A 378 -15.70 10.11 -8.14
C ASN A 378 -16.61 9.04 -7.54
N MET A 379 -16.10 7.82 -7.48
CA MET A 379 -16.81 6.66 -6.96
C MET A 379 -15.81 5.71 -6.30
N PHE A 380 -16.18 5.18 -5.14
CA PHE A 380 -15.48 4.09 -4.49
C PHE A 380 -16.23 2.79 -4.70
N ILE A 381 -15.54 1.78 -5.22
CA ILE A 381 -16.08 0.42 -5.33
C ILE A 381 -15.54 -0.42 -4.19
N THR A 382 -16.44 -1.11 -3.50
CA THR A 382 -16.15 -2.09 -2.47
C THR A 382 -16.59 -3.46 -2.96
N GLY A 383 -15.81 -4.51 -2.70
CA GLY A 383 -16.18 -5.87 -3.08
C GLY A 383 -15.35 -6.90 -2.35
N LYS A 384 -15.88 -8.11 -2.26
CA LYS A 384 -15.20 -9.25 -1.62
C LYS A 384 -14.22 -9.94 -2.56
N TYR A 385 -14.33 -9.73 -3.86
CA TYR A 385 -13.43 -10.34 -4.81
C TYR A 385 -12.12 -9.55 -4.87
N VAL A 386 -11.06 -10.20 -4.45
CA VAL A 386 -9.70 -9.67 -4.43
C VAL A 386 -8.96 -10.26 -5.62
N GLY A 387 -9.08 -9.62 -6.79
CA GLY A 387 -8.38 -9.98 -8.02
C GLY A 387 -7.30 -8.98 -8.38
N GLU A 388 -6.47 -9.35 -9.35
CA GLU A 388 -5.50 -8.43 -9.97
C GLU A 388 -6.12 -7.77 -11.19
N GLY A 389 -5.86 -6.47 -11.39
CA GLY A 389 -6.36 -5.73 -12.55
C GLY A 389 -7.35 -4.62 -12.20
N ILE A 390 -8.30 -4.36 -13.11
CA ILE A 390 -9.28 -3.26 -12.99
C ILE A 390 -10.71 -3.78 -13.06
N VAL A 391 -10.94 -4.86 -13.80
CA VAL A 391 -12.27 -5.40 -14.12
C VAL A 391 -12.33 -6.87 -13.75
N VAL A 392 -13.45 -7.30 -13.17
CA VAL A 392 -13.81 -8.69 -13.01
C VAL A 392 -14.74 -9.06 -14.16
N LEU A 393 -14.37 -10.09 -14.89
CA LEU A 393 -15.25 -10.71 -15.88
C LEU A 393 -16.03 -11.84 -15.20
N ASP A 394 -17.30 -11.99 -15.54
CA ASP A 394 -18.11 -13.11 -15.08
C ASP A 394 -17.47 -14.44 -15.58
N HIS A 395 -17.16 -15.36 -14.65
CA HIS A 395 -16.40 -16.57 -14.94
C HIS A 395 -16.72 -17.72 -13.99
N ASP A 396 -16.53 -18.94 -14.50
CA ASP A 396 -16.60 -20.18 -13.74
C ASP A 396 -15.28 -20.96 -13.89
N TRP A 397 -14.83 -21.59 -12.81
CA TRP A 397 -13.73 -22.56 -12.81
C TRP A 397 -14.31 -23.97 -12.88
N LYS A 398 -14.03 -24.72 -13.96
CA LYS A 398 -14.52 -26.09 -14.16
C LYS A 398 -13.39 -26.98 -14.62
N ASP A 399 -13.36 -28.22 -14.12
CA ASP A 399 -12.40 -29.26 -14.53
C ASP A 399 -12.74 -29.82 -15.91
N LYS A 400 -13.98 -29.65 -16.37
CA LYS A 400 -14.50 -30.03 -17.73
C LYS A 400 -15.54 -29.00 -18.20
N VAL A 401 -15.49 -28.69 -19.47
CA VAL A 401 -16.45 -27.81 -20.18
C VAL A 401 -17.47 -28.67 -20.93
#